data_8cad417ed1e88e5ddb59d01d331f663a
#
_entry.id   8cad417ed1e88e5ddb59d01d331f663a
#
_cell.length_a   1.000
_cell.length_b   1.000
_cell.length_c   1.000
_cell.angle_alpha   90.00
_cell.angle_beta   90.00
_cell.angle_gamma   90.00
#
_symmetry.space_group_name_H-M   'P 1'
#
loop_
_entity.id
_entity.type
_entity.pdbx_description
1 polymer ?
#
loop_
_entity_poly.entity_id
_entity_poly.type
_entity_poly.pdbx_seq_one_letter_code
_entity_poly.pdbx_strand_id
1 'polypeptide(L)'
;MKMAPCAQLGTTVLRAASRSTSLTSATRSVLLRSHRPAGSKRNITAYGYTQSKALVYSKYGEPQDVLQLHGHSISAPSGSQVVVRFLTSPINPADVNQIQGVYPSKPEMTTSLGTSEPSAVAGNEGVAEVISTGSAVKSVQKGDWVIMKSTGQGTWCTHKALDEKQLLKIDDKEGLTPLQVGTVSVNPCTAYRMLLDFGKWGFRGDEWFIQNGANSGVGRAAIQLGREWGFKSINIIRGREDKSEEEKLKQELYDLGATHVVTEEELMAREMRDKVKEWTRGGREHIKVGLNCVGGKPATALAKFLSAEGSMITYGAMSKKPLELPASLLIFKNINFTGFWVSSWSDKHPDQKKQTVDDILRLTRAGKFKDIPVQECKWDRDTDVDILRSAVQGTLGGFRAGKGVFVFGET
;
A
#
# COMPACT_ATOMS: atom_id res chain seq x y z
N MET A 1 29.22 11.03 50.04
CA MET A 1 28.87 11.58 51.38
C MET A 1 27.35 11.69 51.44
N LYS A 2 26.78 10.84 52.33
CA LYS A 2 25.58 10.96 53.18
C LYS A 2 24.29 11.44 52.48
N MET A 3 23.34 10.54 52.19
CA MET A 3 22.30 9.93 53.08
C MET A 3 21.17 10.89 53.52
N ALA A 4 20.00 10.54 53.09
CA ALA A 4 18.61 10.49 53.49
C ALA A 4 18.23 11.09 54.88
N PRO A 5 16.97 11.12 55.40
CA PRO A 5 15.80 10.32 55.07
C PRO A 5 14.41 11.05 55.17
N CYS A 6 13.37 10.44 54.64
CA CYS A 6 12.13 9.92 55.23
C CYS A 6 11.31 10.76 56.22
N ALA A 7 10.00 10.90 55.97
CA ALA A 7 8.95 10.89 57.02
C ALA A 7 7.59 10.45 56.45
N GLN A 8 7.11 9.36 56.99
CA GLN A 8 5.71 8.87 56.99
C GLN A 8 4.88 9.61 58.07
N LEU A 9 3.57 9.59 57.92
CA LEU A 9 2.48 9.61 58.95
C LEU A 9 1.20 10.06 58.23
N GLY A 10 0.02 9.54 58.32
CA GLY A 10 -0.55 8.59 59.26
C GLY A 10 -2.04 8.39 58.94
N THR A 11 -2.51 7.24 59.18
CA THR A 11 -3.87 6.73 59.13
C THR A 11 -4.87 7.48 60.01
N THR A 12 -6.14 7.59 59.56
CA THR A 12 -7.29 7.60 60.51
C THR A 12 -8.50 6.92 59.89
N VAL A 13 -8.93 5.87 60.55
CA VAL A 13 -10.13 5.06 60.36
C VAL A 13 -11.28 5.71 61.16
N LEU A 14 -12.46 5.79 60.61
CA LEU A 14 -13.69 5.96 61.38
C LEU A 14 -14.80 5.06 60.82
N ARG A 15 -15.19 4.10 61.69
CA ARG A 15 -16.42 3.25 61.63
C ARG A 15 -17.58 3.94 62.28
N ALA A 16 -18.76 3.80 61.69
CA ALA A 16 -20.07 3.67 62.40
C ALA A 16 -21.12 3.24 61.38
N ALA A 17 -21.66 2.11 61.41
CA ALA A 17 -22.69 1.44 62.22
C ALA A 17 -24.11 1.67 61.67
N SER A 18 -24.60 0.60 61.11
CA SER A 18 -25.93 -0.01 61.00
C SER A 18 -27.18 0.79 61.39
N ARG A 19 -28.19 0.73 60.48
CA ARG A 19 -29.58 0.39 60.85
C ARG A 19 -30.34 -0.23 59.67
N SER A 20 -30.86 -1.41 59.93
CA SER A 20 -31.78 -2.20 59.15
C SER A 20 -33.21 -1.62 59.18
N THR A 21 -33.91 -1.58 58.03
CA THR A 21 -35.33 -1.75 57.99
C THR A 21 -35.72 -2.55 56.75
N SER A 22 -36.32 -3.68 57.02
CA SER A 22 -36.97 -4.57 56.07
C SER A 22 -38.26 -3.94 55.50
N LEU A 23 -38.50 -4.09 54.21
CA LEU A 23 -39.85 -4.14 53.66
C LEU A 23 -39.86 -4.98 52.36
N THR A 24 -40.76 -5.87 52.36
CA THR A 24 -41.17 -6.97 51.50
C THR A 24 -41.37 -6.67 50.02
N SER A 25 -40.89 -7.63 49.22
CA SER A 25 -41.55 -8.31 48.08
C SER A 25 -42.25 -7.51 47.00
N ALA A 26 -41.69 -7.51 45.80
CA ALA A 26 -42.40 -7.80 44.56
C ALA A 26 -41.43 -8.28 43.49
N THR A 27 -41.41 -9.55 43.24
CA THR A 27 -40.75 -10.24 42.15
C THR A 27 -41.35 -9.77 40.81
N ARG A 28 -40.60 -8.95 40.03
CA ARG A 28 -40.80 -8.81 38.59
C ARG A 28 -39.54 -9.32 37.89
N SER A 29 -39.69 -10.52 37.34
CA SER A 29 -38.70 -11.13 36.44
C SER A 29 -38.57 -10.27 35.19
N VAL A 30 -37.54 -9.43 35.14
CA VAL A 30 -37.09 -8.82 33.89
C VAL A 30 -36.23 -9.84 33.18
N LEU A 31 -36.76 -10.47 32.16
CA LEU A 31 -36.05 -11.25 31.17
C LEU A 31 -35.00 -10.33 30.51
N LEU A 32 -33.77 -10.41 30.98
CA LEU A 32 -32.62 -9.92 30.26
C LEU A 32 -32.50 -10.71 28.94
N ARG A 33 -33.04 -10.15 27.86
CA ARG A 33 -32.70 -10.57 26.52
C ARG A 33 -31.21 -10.30 26.36
N SER A 34 -30.39 -11.35 26.45
CA SER A 34 -29.00 -11.34 25.98
C SER A 34 -29.03 -10.98 24.50
N HIS A 35 -28.55 -9.81 24.17
CA HIS A 35 -28.18 -9.48 22.79
C HIS A 35 -27.01 -10.38 22.44
N ARG A 36 -27.28 -11.50 21.81
CA ARG A 36 -26.27 -12.23 21.05
C ARG A 36 -25.85 -11.28 19.91
N PRO A 37 -24.54 -11.03 19.71
CA PRO A 37 -24.10 -10.32 18.52
C PRO A 37 -24.60 -11.11 17.32
N ALA A 38 -25.19 -10.43 16.35
CA ALA A 38 -25.67 -11.01 15.11
C ALA A 38 -24.51 -11.80 14.49
N GLY A 39 -24.63 -13.12 14.53
CA GLY A 39 -23.65 -14.01 13.93
C GLY A 39 -23.53 -13.67 12.46
N SER A 40 -22.33 -13.38 12.01
CA SER A 40 -21.96 -13.24 10.61
C SER A 40 -22.64 -14.36 9.81
N LYS A 41 -23.57 -14.01 8.94
CA LYS A 41 -24.23 -14.98 8.06
C LYS A 41 -23.15 -15.59 7.17
N ARG A 42 -22.85 -16.86 7.37
CA ARG A 42 -21.89 -17.60 6.56
C ARG A 42 -22.38 -17.65 5.11
N ASN A 43 -21.59 -17.16 4.17
CA ASN A 43 -21.86 -17.27 2.73
C ASN A 43 -21.67 -18.69 2.17
N ILE A 44 -21.89 -19.72 3.00
CA ILE A 44 -21.86 -21.13 2.58
C ILE A 44 -23.29 -21.51 2.27
N THR A 45 -23.55 -21.85 1.01
CA THR A 45 -24.84 -22.42 0.63
C THR A 45 -25.02 -23.79 1.30
N ALA A 46 -26.26 -24.32 1.34
CA ALA A 46 -26.58 -25.62 1.91
C ALA A 46 -25.77 -26.80 1.29
N TYR A 47 -25.08 -26.56 0.17
CA TYR A 47 -24.24 -27.51 -0.57
C TYR A 47 -22.72 -27.32 -0.37
N GLY A 48 -22.28 -26.49 0.56
CA GLY A 48 -20.85 -26.31 0.84
C GLY A 48 -20.07 -25.41 -0.15
N TYR A 49 -20.77 -24.66 -1.01
CA TYR A 49 -20.15 -23.72 -1.95
C TYR A 49 -20.04 -22.33 -1.35
N THR A 50 -18.93 -21.62 -1.62
CA THR A 50 -18.76 -20.20 -1.33
C THR A 50 -19.13 -19.39 -2.56
N GLN A 51 -20.03 -18.42 -2.42
CA GLN A 51 -20.37 -17.50 -3.51
C GLN A 51 -19.31 -16.40 -3.62
N SER A 52 -18.88 -16.11 -4.83
CA SER A 52 -17.90 -15.06 -5.13
C SER A 52 -18.43 -14.12 -6.21
N LYS A 53 -18.12 -12.84 -6.08
CA LYS A 53 -18.25 -11.85 -7.16
C LYS A 53 -16.87 -11.31 -7.50
N ALA A 54 -16.58 -11.18 -8.79
CA ALA A 54 -15.29 -10.73 -9.29
C ALA A 54 -15.45 -9.71 -10.43
N LEU A 55 -14.57 -8.69 -10.47
CA LEU A 55 -14.40 -7.85 -11.66
C LEU A 55 -13.53 -8.61 -12.66
N VAL A 56 -14.14 -8.97 -13.77
CA VAL A 56 -13.51 -9.77 -14.84
C VAL A 56 -13.47 -8.99 -16.14
N TYR A 57 -12.57 -9.38 -17.03
CA TYR A 57 -12.51 -8.92 -18.41
C TYR A 57 -12.06 -10.05 -19.33
N SER A 58 -12.66 -10.11 -20.53
CA SER A 58 -12.37 -11.13 -21.57
C SER A 58 -11.56 -10.56 -22.74
N LYS A 59 -11.41 -9.25 -22.81
CA LYS A 59 -10.64 -8.52 -23.82
C LYS A 59 -9.97 -7.30 -23.20
N TYR A 60 -8.89 -6.85 -23.80
CA TYR A 60 -8.21 -5.61 -23.38
C TYR A 60 -8.97 -4.38 -23.88
N GLY A 61 -8.95 -3.31 -23.09
CA GLY A 61 -9.60 -2.04 -23.42
C GLY A 61 -9.73 -1.12 -22.21
N GLU A 62 -10.49 -0.05 -22.35
CA GLU A 62 -10.74 0.85 -21.24
C GLU A 62 -11.55 0.14 -20.13
N PRO A 63 -11.18 0.31 -18.85
CA PRO A 63 -11.87 -0.36 -17.74
C PRO A 63 -13.39 -0.19 -17.77
N GLN A 64 -13.88 1.00 -18.14
CA GLN A 64 -15.29 1.31 -18.24
C GLN A 64 -16.04 0.39 -19.23
N ASP A 65 -15.36 0.01 -20.30
CA ASP A 65 -15.97 -0.73 -21.41
C ASP A 65 -15.81 -2.25 -21.27
N VAL A 66 -14.74 -2.71 -20.60
CA VAL A 66 -14.39 -4.14 -20.60
C VAL A 66 -14.58 -4.84 -19.27
N LEU A 67 -14.57 -4.11 -18.12
CA LEU A 67 -14.80 -4.72 -16.82
C LEU A 67 -16.27 -5.11 -16.65
N GLN A 68 -16.49 -6.33 -16.16
CA GLN A 68 -17.80 -6.86 -15.84
C GLN A 68 -17.80 -7.48 -14.44
N LEU A 69 -18.91 -7.35 -13.73
CA LEU A 69 -19.11 -8.01 -12.44
C LEU A 69 -19.68 -9.43 -12.70
N HIS A 70 -18.89 -10.44 -12.39
CA HIS A 70 -19.26 -11.84 -12.58
C HIS A 70 -19.41 -12.57 -11.25
N GLY A 71 -20.54 -13.27 -11.08
CA GLY A 71 -20.80 -14.11 -9.91
C GLY A 71 -20.51 -15.58 -10.23
N HIS A 72 -19.79 -16.26 -9.35
CA HIS A 72 -19.50 -17.69 -9.49
C HIS A 72 -19.43 -18.39 -8.13
N SER A 73 -19.47 -19.72 -8.15
CA SER A 73 -19.39 -20.55 -6.95
C SER A 73 -18.01 -21.19 -6.83
N ILE A 74 -17.46 -21.17 -5.63
CA ILE A 74 -16.19 -21.82 -5.27
C ILE A 74 -16.51 -23.06 -4.46
N SER A 75 -16.02 -24.22 -4.89
CA SER A 75 -16.17 -25.48 -4.15
C SER A 75 -15.38 -25.48 -2.84
N ALA A 76 -15.73 -26.36 -1.92
CA ALA A 76 -14.93 -26.60 -0.72
C ALA A 76 -13.47 -26.94 -1.12
N PRO A 77 -12.46 -26.36 -0.45
CA PRO A 77 -11.07 -26.57 -0.83
C PRO A 77 -10.63 -28.01 -0.56
N SER A 78 -9.81 -28.55 -1.46
CA SER A 78 -9.21 -29.87 -1.35
C SER A 78 -7.69 -29.80 -1.49
N GLY A 79 -6.98 -30.81 -1.00
CA GLY A 79 -5.52 -30.87 -1.09
C GLY A 79 -4.84 -29.60 -0.51
N SER A 80 -4.02 -28.92 -1.30
CA SER A 80 -3.30 -27.67 -0.95
C SER A 80 -4.10 -26.39 -1.20
N GLN A 81 -5.37 -26.48 -1.57
CA GLN A 81 -6.22 -25.32 -1.83
C GLN A 81 -6.62 -24.58 -0.55
N VAL A 82 -6.66 -23.26 -0.65
CA VAL A 82 -7.10 -22.33 0.40
C VAL A 82 -8.18 -21.44 -0.19
N VAL A 83 -9.33 -21.31 0.47
CA VAL A 83 -10.33 -20.32 0.13
C VAL A 83 -10.15 -19.10 1.01
N VAL A 84 -9.99 -17.95 0.37
CA VAL A 84 -9.78 -16.66 1.04
C VAL A 84 -10.95 -15.71 0.75
N ARG A 85 -11.21 -14.79 1.69
CA ARG A 85 -12.09 -13.64 1.55
C ARG A 85 -11.25 -12.38 1.54
N PHE A 86 -11.33 -11.59 0.47
CA PHE A 86 -10.62 -10.31 0.44
C PHE A 86 -11.20 -9.32 1.45
N LEU A 87 -10.33 -8.54 2.05
CA LEU A 87 -10.66 -7.49 3.03
C LEU A 87 -10.47 -6.10 2.39
N THR A 88 -9.34 -5.90 1.72
CA THR A 88 -9.06 -4.69 0.95
C THR A 88 -8.22 -5.02 -0.27
N SER A 89 -8.43 -4.25 -1.35
CA SER A 89 -7.65 -4.36 -2.57
C SER A 89 -7.49 -2.98 -3.21
N PRO A 90 -6.27 -2.42 -3.28
CA PRO A 90 -6.05 -1.11 -3.86
C PRO A 90 -6.11 -1.14 -5.39
N ILE A 91 -6.30 0.04 -5.97
CA ILE A 91 -6.28 0.25 -7.42
C ILE A 91 -4.98 0.97 -7.77
N ASN A 92 -4.07 0.28 -8.43
CA ASN A 92 -2.80 0.83 -8.91
C ASN A 92 -2.89 1.19 -10.39
N PRO A 93 -2.11 2.18 -10.89
CA PRO A 93 -2.02 2.42 -12.33
C PRO A 93 -1.63 1.18 -13.15
N ALA A 94 -0.84 0.28 -12.56
CA ALA A 94 -0.46 -0.99 -13.19
C ALA A 94 -1.68 -1.90 -13.46
N ASP A 95 -2.68 -1.93 -12.58
CA ASP A 95 -3.91 -2.70 -12.77
C ASP A 95 -4.68 -2.19 -13.99
N VAL A 96 -4.82 -0.86 -14.12
CA VAL A 96 -5.48 -0.23 -15.26
C VAL A 96 -4.72 -0.48 -16.55
N ASN A 97 -3.39 -0.32 -16.55
CA ASN A 97 -2.55 -0.62 -17.70
C ASN A 97 -2.63 -2.10 -18.12
N GLN A 98 -2.82 -3.02 -17.16
CA GLN A 98 -3.01 -4.44 -17.41
C GLN A 98 -4.35 -4.71 -18.10
N ILE A 99 -5.44 -4.08 -17.65
CA ILE A 99 -6.77 -4.16 -18.28
C ILE A 99 -6.72 -3.56 -19.70
N GLN A 100 -5.99 -2.45 -19.89
CA GLN A 100 -5.79 -1.83 -21.21
C GLN A 100 -4.88 -2.65 -22.14
N GLY A 101 -4.22 -3.71 -21.64
CA GLY A 101 -3.32 -4.59 -22.42
C GLY A 101 -1.94 -4.00 -22.69
N VAL A 102 -1.60 -2.86 -22.13
CA VAL A 102 -0.29 -2.19 -22.32
C VAL A 102 0.74 -2.54 -21.24
N TYR A 103 0.37 -3.30 -20.22
CA TYR A 103 1.28 -3.76 -19.19
C TYR A 103 1.94 -5.10 -19.59
N PRO A 104 3.26 -5.28 -19.37
CA PRO A 104 3.97 -6.49 -19.82
C PRO A 104 3.47 -7.79 -19.18
N SER A 105 3.13 -7.75 -17.88
CA SER A 105 2.54 -8.91 -17.19
C SER A 105 1.05 -8.98 -17.47
N LYS A 106 0.62 -10.08 -18.08
CA LYS A 106 -0.77 -10.35 -18.43
C LYS A 106 -1.27 -11.52 -17.61
N PRO A 107 -2.45 -11.43 -16.94
CA PRO A 107 -3.05 -12.57 -16.29
C PRO A 107 -3.53 -13.58 -17.34
N GLU A 108 -3.60 -14.83 -16.94
CA GLU A 108 -4.17 -15.89 -17.76
C GLU A 108 -5.68 -15.69 -17.93
N MET A 109 -6.14 -15.76 -19.17
CA MET A 109 -7.56 -15.77 -19.50
C MET A 109 -8.05 -17.21 -19.42
N THR A 110 -9.07 -17.47 -18.59
CA THR A 110 -9.60 -18.83 -18.34
C THR A 110 -11.12 -18.86 -18.35
N THR A 111 -11.69 -20.02 -18.68
CA THR A 111 -13.13 -20.30 -18.56
C THR A 111 -13.50 -20.92 -17.21
N SER A 112 -12.54 -21.14 -16.31
CA SER A 112 -12.76 -21.79 -15.01
C SER A 112 -13.72 -21.02 -14.08
N LEU A 113 -13.97 -19.73 -14.36
CA LEU A 113 -14.95 -18.92 -13.66
C LEU A 113 -16.39 -19.14 -14.14
N GLY A 114 -16.61 -19.94 -15.19
CA GLY A 114 -17.92 -20.13 -15.82
C GLY A 114 -18.39 -18.95 -16.66
N THR A 115 -17.48 -18.11 -17.13
CA THR A 115 -17.75 -17.04 -18.09
C THR A 115 -17.93 -17.60 -19.49
N SER A 116 -18.73 -16.95 -20.35
CA SER A 116 -18.95 -17.36 -21.75
C SER A 116 -17.67 -17.31 -22.58
N GLU A 117 -16.79 -16.38 -22.29
CA GLU A 117 -15.49 -16.20 -22.93
C GLU A 117 -14.38 -16.35 -21.91
N PRO A 118 -13.18 -16.82 -22.30
CA PRO A 118 -12.02 -16.82 -21.40
C PRO A 118 -11.80 -15.43 -20.80
N SER A 119 -11.73 -15.37 -19.48
CA SER A 119 -11.68 -14.09 -18.74
C SER A 119 -10.64 -14.14 -17.65
N ALA A 120 -10.10 -12.99 -17.29
CA ALA A 120 -9.22 -12.82 -16.15
C ALA A 120 -9.91 -12.00 -15.07
N VAL A 121 -9.61 -12.30 -13.80
CA VAL A 121 -9.96 -11.43 -12.67
C VAL A 121 -8.94 -10.31 -12.57
N ALA A 122 -9.40 -9.08 -12.44
CA ALA A 122 -8.54 -7.91 -12.31
C ALA A 122 -7.92 -7.77 -10.90
N GLY A 123 -6.91 -6.89 -10.78
CA GLY A 123 -6.24 -6.54 -9.53
C GLY A 123 -5.03 -7.41 -9.20
N ASN A 124 -4.01 -6.79 -8.59
CA ASN A 124 -2.72 -7.44 -8.31
C ASN A 124 -2.32 -7.37 -6.83
N GLU A 125 -2.92 -6.48 -6.06
CA GLU A 125 -2.57 -6.20 -4.68
C GLU A 125 -3.80 -6.29 -3.79
N GLY A 126 -3.63 -6.79 -2.57
CA GLY A 126 -4.70 -6.87 -1.57
C GLY A 126 -4.34 -7.76 -0.42
N VAL A 127 -5.12 -7.67 0.65
CA VAL A 127 -5.09 -8.58 1.79
C VAL A 127 -6.39 -9.36 1.85
N ALA A 128 -6.27 -10.64 2.18
CA ALA A 128 -7.41 -11.53 2.36
C ALA A 128 -7.29 -12.32 3.66
N GLU A 129 -8.43 -12.75 4.18
CA GLU A 129 -8.55 -13.66 5.31
C GLU A 129 -8.79 -15.08 4.81
N VAL A 130 -8.06 -16.04 5.36
CA VAL A 130 -8.28 -17.47 5.12
C VAL A 130 -9.60 -17.89 5.77
N ILE A 131 -10.56 -18.37 5.00
CA ILE A 131 -11.86 -18.82 5.51
C ILE A 131 -11.98 -20.34 5.58
N SER A 132 -11.28 -21.07 4.72
CA SER A 132 -11.20 -22.53 4.77
C SER A 132 -9.95 -23.06 4.05
N THR A 133 -9.49 -24.25 4.46
CA THR A 133 -8.28 -24.90 3.93
C THR A 133 -8.56 -26.34 3.56
N GLY A 134 -7.89 -26.83 2.52
CA GLY A 134 -7.84 -28.26 2.17
C GLY A 134 -6.96 -29.04 3.16
N SER A 135 -7.07 -30.35 3.11
CA SER A 135 -6.45 -31.25 4.09
C SER A 135 -4.91 -31.31 4.05
N ALA A 136 -4.30 -30.89 2.94
CA ALA A 136 -2.83 -30.91 2.80
C ALA A 136 -2.19 -29.55 3.08
N VAL A 137 -2.96 -28.49 3.36
CA VAL A 137 -2.46 -27.15 3.67
C VAL A 137 -1.73 -27.15 5.02
N LYS A 138 -0.53 -26.56 5.05
CA LYS A 138 0.34 -26.50 6.24
C LYS A 138 0.79 -25.09 6.60
N SER A 139 0.84 -24.18 5.64
CA SER A 139 1.43 -22.84 5.81
C SER A 139 0.48 -21.81 6.39
N VAL A 140 -0.82 -22.03 6.29
CA VAL A 140 -1.85 -21.11 6.75
C VAL A 140 -3.02 -21.83 7.39
N GLN A 141 -3.76 -21.12 8.24
CA GLN A 141 -4.97 -21.64 8.89
C GLN A 141 -6.11 -20.61 8.81
N LYS A 142 -7.34 -21.05 9.08
CA LYS A 142 -8.52 -20.18 9.11
C LYS A 142 -8.30 -19.00 10.07
N GLY A 143 -8.62 -17.79 9.58
CA GLY A 143 -8.44 -16.54 10.28
C GLY A 143 -7.09 -15.86 10.05
N ASP A 144 -6.12 -16.54 9.43
CA ASP A 144 -4.86 -15.89 9.02
C ASP A 144 -5.11 -14.83 7.96
N TRP A 145 -4.35 -13.76 8.00
CA TRP A 145 -4.28 -12.79 6.90
C TRP A 145 -3.15 -13.16 5.95
N VAL A 146 -3.46 -13.03 4.67
CA VAL A 146 -2.53 -13.37 3.59
C VAL A 146 -2.54 -12.30 2.52
N ILE A 147 -1.40 -12.13 1.86
CA ILE A 147 -1.24 -11.33 0.64
C ILE A 147 -0.79 -12.23 -0.51
N MET A 148 -0.93 -11.75 -1.73
CA MET A 148 -0.52 -12.51 -2.91
C MET A 148 1.02 -12.57 -3.01
N LYS A 149 1.55 -13.77 -3.26
CA LYS A 149 3.00 -13.97 -3.44
C LYS A 149 3.48 -13.33 -4.73
N SER A 150 2.74 -13.51 -5.82
CA SER A 150 3.03 -12.98 -7.15
C SER A 150 1.93 -12.03 -7.63
N THR A 151 2.21 -11.26 -8.67
CA THR A 151 1.22 -10.44 -9.38
C THR A 151 0.39 -11.27 -10.34
N GLY A 152 -0.72 -10.71 -10.87
CA GLY A 152 -1.61 -11.42 -11.82
C GLY A 152 -2.55 -12.41 -11.16
N GLN A 153 -2.65 -12.42 -9.83
CA GLN A 153 -3.50 -13.38 -9.10
C GLN A 153 -4.98 -13.00 -9.10
N GLY A 154 -5.35 -11.78 -9.51
CA GLY A 154 -6.74 -11.30 -9.52
C GLY A 154 -7.29 -11.10 -8.12
N THR A 155 -7.14 -9.89 -7.59
CA THR A 155 -7.53 -9.54 -6.22
C THR A 155 -8.84 -8.75 -6.13
N TRP A 156 -9.40 -8.33 -7.27
CA TRP A 156 -10.68 -7.63 -7.28
C TRP A 156 -11.83 -8.62 -7.33
N CYS A 157 -11.95 -9.38 -6.27
CA CYS A 157 -13.03 -10.32 -6.05
C CYS A 157 -13.32 -10.47 -4.55
N THR A 158 -14.52 -10.91 -4.22
CA THR A 158 -14.92 -11.08 -2.82
C THR A 158 -14.25 -12.29 -2.19
N HIS A 159 -14.21 -13.40 -2.94
CA HIS A 159 -13.62 -14.68 -2.50
C HIS A 159 -12.83 -15.32 -3.64
N LYS A 160 -11.83 -16.12 -3.27
CA LYS A 160 -11.00 -16.85 -4.24
C LYS A 160 -10.46 -18.13 -3.65
N ALA A 161 -10.37 -19.17 -4.51
CA ALA A 161 -9.61 -20.38 -4.21
C ALA A 161 -8.21 -20.24 -4.82
N LEU A 162 -7.18 -20.53 -4.02
CA LEU A 162 -5.76 -20.41 -4.38
C LEU A 162 -4.99 -21.61 -3.81
N ASP A 163 -3.87 -21.97 -4.40
CA ASP A 163 -2.92 -22.89 -3.78
C ASP A 163 -2.18 -22.17 -2.65
N GLU A 164 -1.89 -22.85 -1.53
CA GLU A 164 -1.17 -22.24 -0.41
C GLU A 164 0.18 -21.63 -0.82
N LYS A 165 0.84 -22.16 -1.86
CA LYS A 165 2.11 -21.65 -2.38
C LYS A 165 2.01 -20.27 -3.05
N GLN A 166 0.79 -19.84 -3.41
CA GLN A 166 0.52 -18.54 -4.02
C GLN A 166 0.35 -17.42 -2.96
N LEU A 167 0.39 -17.78 -1.69
CA LEU A 167 0.10 -16.91 -0.56
C LEU A 167 1.37 -16.61 0.24
N LEU A 168 1.43 -15.40 0.81
CA LEU A 168 2.36 -15.03 1.86
C LEU A 168 1.53 -14.69 3.11
N LYS A 169 1.77 -15.42 4.18
CA LYS A 169 1.13 -15.19 5.47
C LYS A 169 1.66 -13.91 6.12
N ILE A 170 0.78 -13.14 6.73
CA ILE A 170 1.12 -12.06 7.67
C ILE A 170 1.24 -12.69 9.05
N ASP A 171 2.48 -12.83 9.54
CA ASP A 171 2.78 -13.59 10.76
C ASP A 171 2.14 -12.96 11.99
N ASP A 172 2.12 -11.63 12.04
CA ASP A 172 1.50 -10.88 13.11
C ASP A 172 0.62 -9.77 12.53
N LYS A 173 -0.68 -9.87 12.70
CA LYS A 173 -1.67 -8.87 12.26
C LYS A 173 -2.16 -7.96 13.38
N GLU A 174 -1.75 -8.21 14.62
CA GLU A 174 -2.20 -7.44 15.76
C GLU A 174 -1.74 -5.97 15.65
N GLY A 175 -2.65 -5.05 15.93
CA GLY A 175 -2.39 -3.61 15.80
C GLY A 175 -2.32 -3.09 14.35
N LEU A 176 -2.64 -3.92 13.35
CA LEU A 176 -2.71 -3.52 11.94
C LEU A 176 -4.16 -3.53 11.43
N THR A 177 -4.45 -2.65 10.49
CA THR A 177 -5.72 -2.62 9.78
C THR A 177 -5.62 -3.39 8.45
N PRO A 178 -6.75 -3.89 7.91
CA PRO A 178 -6.76 -4.47 6.56
C PRO A 178 -6.24 -3.51 5.49
N LEU A 179 -6.48 -2.21 5.64
CA LEU A 179 -6.01 -1.18 4.71
C LEU A 179 -4.48 -1.12 4.68
N GLN A 180 -3.83 -1.12 5.84
CA GLN A 180 -2.36 -1.09 5.96
C GLN A 180 -1.72 -2.30 5.30
N VAL A 181 -2.24 -3.49 5.60
CA VAL A 181 -1.71 -4.74 5.02
C VAL A 181 -2.04 -4.86 3.53
N GLY A 182 -3.25 -4.42 3.13
CA GLY A 182 -3.70 -4.49 1.73
C GLY A 182 -2.97 -3.56 0.76
N THR A 183 -2.26 -2.54 1.28
CA THR A 183 -1.57 -1.54 0.45
C THR A 183 -0.04 -1.58 0.56
N VAL A 184 0.53 -2.55 1.29
CA VAL A 184 1.97 -2.60 1.62
C VAL A 184 2.83 -3.16 0.49
N SER A 185 2.31 -4.10 -0.30
CA SER A 185 3.12 -4.99 -1.14
C SER A 185 3.58 -4.39 -2.47
N VAL A 186 2.98 -3.29 -2.92
CA VAL A 186 3.37 -2.61 -4.16
C VAL A 186 4.12 -1.31 -3.89
N ASN A 187 3.44 -0.26 -3.46
CA ASN A 187 4.06 1.07 -3.36
C ASN A 187 5.12 1.17 -2.26
N PRO A 188 4.87 0.74 -1.03
CA PRO A 188 5.89 0.76 0.01
C PRO A 188 7.06 -0.16 -0.29
N CYS A 189 6.80 -1.38 -0.81
CA CYS A 189 7.89 -2.29 -1.21
C CYS A 189 8.73 -1.73 -2.36
N THR A 190 8.11 -1.03 -3.33
CA THR A 190 8.83 -0.34 -4.42
C THR A 190 9.81 0.69 -3.85
N ALA A 191 9.33 1.57 -2.96
CA ALA A 191 10.17 2.59 -2.34
C ALA A 191 11.30 1.98 -1.50
N TYR A 192 10.98 0.97 -0.68
CA TYR A 192 11.92 0.27 0.18
C TYR A 192 13.08 -0.31 -0.63
N ARG A 193 12.76 -1.07 -1.68
CA ARG A 193 13.79 -1.74 -2.50
C ARG A 193 14.60 -0.76 -3.32
N MET A 194 13.96 0.25 -3.92
CA MET A 194 14.70 1.25 -4.70
C MET A 194 15.70 2.02 -3.83
N LEU A 195 15.33 2.40 -2.62
CA LEU A 195 16.25 3.09 -1.73
C LEU A 195 17.40 2.17 -1.30
N LEU A 196 17.13 0.95 -0.84
CA LEU A 196 18.18 0.09 -0.29
C LEU A 196 19.07 -0.56 -1.37
N ASP A 197 18.50 -1.01 -2.49
CA ASP A 197 19.27 -1.81 -3.45
C ASP A 197 20.18 -0.97 -4.36
N PHE A 198 19.89 0.33 -4.53
CA PHE A 198 20.58 1.18 -5.50
C PHE A 198 21.38 2.32 -4.86
N GLY A 199 21.25 2.56 -3.58
CA GLY A 199 21.77 3.77 -2.94
C GLY A 199 23.26 3.77 -2.65
N LYS A 200 23.91 2.63 -2.52
CA LYS A 200 25.31 2.55 -2.04
C LYS A 200 25.56 3.46 -0.83
N TRP A 201 24.66 3.35 0.16
CA TRP A 201 24.63 4.23 1.32
C TRP A 201 25.78 3.94 2.28
N GLY A 202 26.39 4.99 2.85
CA GLY A 202 27.34 4.88 3.96
C GLY A 202 26.65 4.96 5.34
N PHE A 203 25.34 5.28 5.37
CA PHE A 203 24.53 5.48 6.59
C PHE A 203 25.14 6.49 7.58
N ARG A 204 25.73 7.58 7.04
CA ARG A 204 26.38 8.63 7.81
C ARG A 204 25.47 9.82 8.14
N GLY A 205 24.23 9.81 7.60
CA GLY A 205 23.24 10.90 7.79
C GLY A 205 23.51 12.15 6.91
N ASP A 206 24.43 12.04 5.96
CA ASP A 206 24.81 13.11 5.02
C ASP A 206 24.41 12.81 3.58
N GLU A 207 23.56 11.82 3.38
CA GLU A 207 23.21 11.28 2.07
C GLU A 207 21.79 11.67 1.69
N TRP A 208 21.61 11.94 0.40
CA TRP A 208 20.38 12.43 -0.16
C TRP A 208 19.83 11.53 -1.25
N PHE A 209 18.51 11.49 -1.35
CA PHE A 209 17.82 11.10 -2.56
C PHE A 209 16.96 12.27 -3.08
N ILE A 210 16.67 12.22 -4.38
CA ILE A 210 15.76 13.15 -5.06
C ILE A 210 14.68 12.35 -5.79
N GLN A 211 13.42 12.80 -5.74
CA GLN A 211 12.34 12.08 -6.40
C GLN A 211 11.33 13.01 -7.06
N ASN A 212 10.74 12.58 -8.19
CA ASN A 212 9.54 13.18 -8.73
C ASN A 212 8.29 12.36 -8.37
N GLY A 213 7.10 12.95 -8.53
CA GLY A 213 5.87 12.31 -8.09
C GLY A 213 5.83 12.05 -6.58
N ALA A 214 6.42 12.95 -5.77
CA ALA A 214 6.62 12.77 -4.34
C ALA A 214 5.33 12.58 -3.53
N ASN A 215 4.20 13.07 -4.03
CA ASN A 215 2.88 12.88 -3.42
C ASN A 215 2.18 11.56 -3.80
N SER A 216 2.79 10.74 -4.66
CA SER A 216 2.30 9.39 -4.97
C SER A 216 2.49 8.42 -3.81
N GLY A 217 1.86 7.24 -3.89
CA GLY A 217 2.03 6.20 -2.87
C GLY A 217 3.50 5.78 -2.69
N VAL A 218 4.26 5.65 -3.77
CA VAL A 218 5.71 5.35 -3.71
C VAL A 218 6.48 6.53 -3.13
N GLY A 219 6.17 7.76 -3.58
CA GLY A 219 6.88 8.96 -3.12
C GLY A 219 6.70 9.21 -1.62
N ARG A 220 5.47 9.10 -1.12
CA ARG A 220 5.17 9.22 0.32
C ARG A 220 5.85 8.12 1.14
N ALA A 221 5.92 6.90 0.61
CA ALA A 221 6.64 5.81 1.25
C ALA A 221 8.15 6.06 1.28
N ALA A 222 8.74 6.54 0.18
CA ALA A 222 10.17 6.87 0.12
C ALA A 222 10.58 7.96 1.11
N ILE A 223 9.74 8.99 1.30
CA ILE A 223 9.97 10.05 2.32
C ILE A 223 10.07 9.42 3.71
N GLN A 224 9.11 8.60 4.08
CA GLN A 224 9.02 8.03 5.42
C GLN A 224 10.15 7.03 5.69
N LEU A 225 10.43 6.14 4.74
CA LEU A 225 11.54 5.19 4.83
C LEU A 225 12.89 5.90 4.85
N GLY A 226 13.07 6.92 4.01
CA GLY A 226 14.28 7.73 4.00
C GLY A 226 14.52 8.41 5.36
N ARG A 227 13.48 9.00 5.96
CA ARG A 227 13.56 9.56 7.31
C ARG A 227 13.98 8.52 8.35
N GLU A 228 13.37 7.32 8.33
CA GLU A 228 13.71 6.25 9.29
C GLU A 228 15.16 5.76 9.16
N TRP A 229 15.72 5.84 7.96
CA TRP A 229 17.12 5.45 7.70
C TRP A 229 18.11 6.62 7.75
N GLY A 230 17.64 7.83 8.08
CA GLY A 230 18.48 9.00 8.21
C GLY A 230 18.88 9.64 6.87
N PHE A 231 18.19 9.34 5.77
CA PHE A 231 18.43 9.97 4.48
C PHE A 231 17.66 11.28 4.37
N LYS A 232 18.30 12.28 3.78
CA LYS A 232 17.67 13.54 3.40
C LYS A 232 17.03 13.43 2.02
N SER A 233 16.00 14.23 1.74
CA SER A 233 15.25 14.10 0.49
C SER A 233 14.91 15.45 -0.15
N ILE A 234 14.95 15.48 -1.49
CA ILE A 234 14.39 16.55 -2.31
C ILE A 234 13.20 15.96 -3.05
N ASN A 235 12.01 16.48 -2.78
CA ASN A 235 10.73 15.91 -3.16
C ASN A 235 10.02 16.83 -4.15
N ILE A 236 9.87 16.35 -5.39
CA ILE A 236 9.32 17.16 -6.48
C ILE A 236 7.85 16.79 -6.65
N ILE A 237 6.99 17.80 -6.59
CA ILE A 237 5.56 17.70 -6.85
C ILE A 237 5.20 18.47 -8.12
N ARG A 238 4.07 18.14 -8.72
CA ARG A 238 3.48 18.98 -9.77
C ARG A 238 2.86 20.22 -9.12
N GLY A 239 3.13 21.41 -9.66
CA GLY A 239 2.51 22.65 -9.21
C GLY A 239 0.98 22.59 -9.26
N ARG A 240 0.33 23.37 -8.43
CA ARG A 240 -1.11 23.53 -8.36
C ARG A 240 -1.50 24.92 -8.82
N GLU A 241 -2.67 25.06 -9.42
CA GLU A 241 -3.26 26.37 -9.73
C GLU A 241 -3.60 27.12 -8.43
N ASP A 242 -4.24 26.41 -7.50
CA ASP A 242 -4.47 26.90 -6.14
C ASP A 242 -3.21 26.73 -5.30
N LYS A 243 -2.60 27.87 -4.95
CA LYS A 243 -1.39 27.90 -4.12
C LYS A 243 -1.66 27.43 -2.69
N SER A 244 -2.87 27.57 -2.17
CA SER A 244 -3.24 27.07 -0.85
C SER A 244 -3.23 25.54 -0.82
N GLU A 245 -3.75 24.89 -1.86
CA GLU A 245 -3.68 23.41 -2.01
C GLU A 245 -2.23 22.94 -2.19
N GLU A 246 -1.39 23.73 -2.91
CA GLU A 246 0.02 23.40 -3.10
C GLU A 246 0.76 23.43 -1.76
N GLU A 247 0.58 24.51 -0.96
CA GLU A 247 1.23 24.63 0.34
C GLU A 247 0.73 23.58 1.33
N LYS A 248 -0.57 23.27 1.33
CA LYS A 248 -1.11 22.18 2.12
C LYS A 248 -0.45 20.84 1.78
N LEU A 249 -0.29 20.56 0.48
CA LEU A 249 0.38 19.34 0.03
C LEU A 249 1.85 19.33 0.43
N LYS A 250 2.57 20.45 0.30
CA LYS A 250 3.96 20.55 0.77
C LYS A 250 4.06 20.27 2.27
N GLN A 251 3.15 20.85 3.08
CA GLN A 251 3.11 20.61 4.52
C GLN A 251 2.87 19.14 4.86
N GLU A 252 1.92 18.48 4.18
CA GLU A 252 1.69 17.04 4.35
C GLU A 252 2.96 16.22 4.13
N LEU A 253 3.77 16.56 3.12
CA LEU A 253 5.01 15.85 2.85
C LEU A 253 6.11 16.17 3.88
N TYR A 254 6.18 17.41 4.39
CA TYR A 254 7.05 17.74 5.52
C TYR A 254 6.67 16.96 6.78
N ASP A 255 5.38 16.81 7.07
CA ASP A 255 4.87 16.02 8.22
C ASP A 255 5.20 14.52 8.11
N LEU A 256 5.43 14.01 6.90
CA LEU A 256 5.95 12.66 6.66
C LEU A 256 7.46 12.58 6.84
N GLY A 257 8.18 13.70 6.88
CA GLY A 257 9.62 13.76 7.07
C GLY A 257 10.42 14.17 5.83
N ALA A 258 9.78 14.80 4.83
CA ALA A 258 10.48 15.36 3.69
C ALA A 258 11.49 16.44 4.16
N THR A 259 12.70 16.45 3.61
CA THR A 259 13.68 17.50 3.93
C THR A 259 13.39 18.79 3.14
N HIS A 260 13.17 18.66 1.84
CA HIS A 260 12.71 19.76 0.98
C HIS A 260 11.62 19.29 0.04
N VAL A 261 10.64 20.15 -0.21
CA VAL A 261 9.57 19.95 -1.18
C VAL A 261 9.55 21.12 -2.15
N VAL A 262 9.63 20.81 -3.45
CA VAL A 262 9.65 21.81 -4.53
C VAL A 262 8.69 21.39 -5.64
N THR A 263 8.25 22.37 -6.45
CA THR A 263 7.48 22.07 -7.65
C THR A 263 8.41 21.74 -8.82
N GLU A 264 7.85 21.15 -9.89
CA GLU A 264 8.58 20.91 -11.16
C GLU A 264 9.13 22.22 -11.75
N GLU A 265 8.39 23.32 -11.61
CA GLU A 265 8.80 24.65 -12.08
C GLU A 265 9.97 25.20 -11.25
N GLU A 266 9.87 25.12 -9.93
CA GLU A 266 10.95 25.52 -9.02
C GLU A 266 12.21 24.70 -9.29
N LEU A 267 12.09 23.38 -9.55
CA LEU A 267 13.26 22.52 -9.87
C LEU A 267 13.97 22.98 -11.15
N MET A 268 13.22 23.46 -12.15
CA MET A 268 13.78 23.93 -13.42
C MET A 268 14.30 25.37 -13.39
N ALA A 269 13.99 26.11 -12.35
CA ALA A 269 14.46 27.47 -12.18
C ALA A 269 16.00 27.54 -11.99
N ARG A 270 16.59 28.62 -12.50
CA ARG A 270 18.06 28.78 -12.48
C ARG A 270 18.63 28.79 -11.05
N GLU A 271 17.89 29.39 -10.14
CA GLU A 271 18.23 29.58 -8.72
C GLU A 271 18.27 28.25 -7.95
N MET A 272 17.62 27.20 -8.45
CA MET A 272 17.56 25.91 -7.78
C MET A 272 18.94 25.26 -7.62
N ARG A 273 19.87 25.54 -8.53
CA ARG A 273 21.24 25.04 -8.42
C ARG A 273 21.94 25.55 -7.17
N ASP A 274 21.78 26.84 -6.89
CA ASP A 274 22.40 27.46 -5.73
C ASP A 274 21.75 26.99 -4.43
N LYS A 275 20.41 26.85 -4.42
CA LYS A 275 19.66 26.26 -3.30
C LYS A 275 20.12 24.83 -3.00
N VAL A 276 20.19 23.97 -4.01
CA VAL A 276 20.64 22.58 -3.80
C VAL A 276 22.09 22.52 -3.34
N LYS A 277 22.94 23.40 -3.85
CA LYS A 277 24.33 23.51 -3.38
C LYS A 277 24.39 23.92 -1.91
N GLU A 278 23.56 24.88 -1.48
CA GLU A 278 23.41 25.27 -0.07
C GLU A 278 22.94 24.11 0.79
N TRP A 279 21.84 23.42 0.40
CA TRP A 279 21.27 22.29 1.12
C TRP A 279 22.27 21.15 1.31
N THR A 280 23.10 20.90 0.29
CA THR A 280 24.12 19.86 0.31
C THR A 280 25.49 20.35 0.83
N ARG A 281 25.49 21.43 1.65
CA ARG A 281 26.68 22.01 2.27
C ARG A 281 27.81 22.30 1.28
N GLY A 282 27.46 22.95 0.16
CA GLY A 282 28.40 23.26 -0.91
C GLY A 282 28.75 22.08 -1.80
N GLY A 283 27.90 21.06 -1.84
CA GLY A 283 28.10 19.83 -2.61
C GLY A 283 28.93 18.75 -1.88
N ARG A 284 29.20 18.94 -0.59
CA ARG A 284 29.88 17.95 0.25
C ARG A 284 28.99 16.75 0.59
N GLU A 285 27.66 16.97 0.71
CA GLU A 285 26.68 15.92 0.86
C GLU A 285 26.21 15.49 -0.54
N HIS A 286 26.05 14.19 -0.75
CA HIS A 286 25.85 13.62 -2.08
C HIS A 286 24.40 13.19 -2.31
N ILE A 287 23.81 13.64 -3.42
CA ILE A 287 22.53 13.13 -3.92
C ILE A 287 22.79 11.86 -4.71
N LYS A 288 22.66 10.70 -4.05
CA LYS A 288 23.08 9.40 -4.59
C LYS A 288 22.02 8.71 -5.43
N VAL A 289 20.73 8.92 -5.10
CA VAL A 289 19.60 8.22 -5.70
C VAL A 289 18.59 9.21 -6.25
N GLY A 290 18.16 8.98 -7.49
CA GLY A 290 17.05 9.65 -8.11
C GLY A 290 15.92 8.67 -8.41
N LEU A 291 14.72 8.91 -7.87
CA LEU A 291 13.54 8.07 -8.12
C LEU A 291 12.62 8.76 -9.13
N ASN A 292 12.43 8.15 -10.28
CA ASN A 292 11.66 8.70 -11.38
C ASN A 292 10.45 7.85 -11.74
N CYS A 293 9.24 8.47 -11.70
CA CYS A 293 8.01 7.86 -12.20
C CYS A 293 7.32 8.71 -13.28
N VAL A 294 7.88 9.87 -13.64
CA VAL A 294 7.21 10.82 -14.54
C VAL A 294 7.68 10.64 -15.98
N GLY A 295 8.99 10.62 -16.22
CA GLY A 295 9.58 10.64 -17.56
C GLY A 295 9.71 12.06 -18.13
N GLY A 296 10.14 12.18 -19.41
CA GLY A 296 10.26 13.46 -20.13
C GLY A 296 11.18 14.47 -19.46
N LYS A 297 10.92 15.76 -19.68
CA LYS A 297 11.72 16.89 -19.14
C LYS A 297 11.88 16.90 -17.61
N PRO A 298 10.85 16.59 -16.80
CA PRO A 298 11.02 16.52 -15.34
C PRO A 298 12.05 15.49 -14.89
N ALA A 299 12.11 14.34 -15.57
CA ALA A 299 13.11 13.32 -15.29
C ALA A 299 14.52 13.79 -15.62
N THR A 300 14.68 14.48 -16.76
CA THR A 300 15.96 15.10 -17.15
C THR A 300 16.41 16.17 -16.14
N ALA A 301 15.47 17.00 -15.67
CA ALA A 301 15.76 18.02 -14.68
C ALA A 301 16.25 17.38 -13.36
N LEU A 302 15.55 16.34 -12.87
CA LEU A 302 15.96 15.58 -11.69
C LEU A 302 17.36 15.01 -11.83
N ALA A 303 17.66 14.34 -12.96
CA ALA A 303 18.94 13.67 -13.17
C ALA A 303 20.14 14.62 -13.10
N LYS A 304 19.97 15.91 -13.45
CA LYS A 304 21.03 16.93 -13.41
C LYS A 304 21.52 17.22 -11.98
N PHE A 305 20.69 16.96 -10.96
CA PHE A 305 21.03 17.19 -9.55
C PHE A 305 21.73 16.00 -8.89
N LEU A 306 21.73 14.83 -9.53
CA LEU A 306 22.49 13.70 -9.00
C LEU A 306 23.99 14.02 -8.92
N SER A 307 24.62 13.58 -7.85
CA SER A 307 26.08 13.61 -7.69
C SER A 307 26.74 12.62 -8.66
N ALA A 308 28.05 12.76 -8.87
CA ALA A 308 28.82 11.78 -9.64
C ALA A 308 28.61 10.37 -9.08
N GLU A 309 28.56 9.38 -9.97
CA GLU A 309 28.31 7.96 -9.67
C GLU A 309 26.94 7.67 -9.03
N GLY A 310 26.03 8.66 -9.02
CA GLY A 310 24.65 8.49 -8.57
C GLY A 310 23.85 7.56 -9.48
N SER A 311 22.74 7.05 -8.96
CA SER A 311 21.83 6.17 -9.70
C SER A 311 20.47 6.82 -9.88
N MET A 312 19.95 6.84 -11.12
CA MET A 312 18.58 7.21 -11.42
C MET A 312 17.76 5.98 -11.72
N ILE A 313 16.77 5.70 -10.87
CA ILE A 313 15.91 4.54 -10.97
C ILE A 313 14.55 4.97 -11.54
N THR A 314 14.20 4.44 -12.72
CA THR A 314 12.90 4.67 -13.35
C THR A 314 11.98 3.50 -13.06
N TYR A 315 10.87 3.77 -12.35
CA TYR A 315 9.86 2.78 -11.97
C TYR A 315 8.47 3.07 -12.53
N GLY A 316 8.33 4.16 -13.29
CA GLY A 316 7.09 4.58 -13.93
C GLY A 316 7.34 5.60 -15.04
N ALA A 317 6.31 5.85 -15.86
CA ALA A 317 6.35 6.79 -16.97
C ALA A 317 5.01 7.54 -17.13
N MET A 318 4.57 8.23 -16.07
CA MET A 318 3.24 8.85 -16.00
C MET A 318 2.99 9.91 -17.08
N SER A 319 4.05 10.57 -17.56
CA SER A 319 3.93 11.53 -18.69
C SER A 319 3.79 10.86 -20.05
N LYS A 320 4.04 9.54 -20.13
CA LYS A 320 4.14 8.78 -21.39
C LYS A 320 5.16 9.36 -22.39
N LYS A 321 6.08 10.22 -21.92
CA LYS A 321 7.15 10.81 -22.73
C LYS A 321 8.47 10.09 -22.51
N PRO A 322 9.31 9.89 -23.56
CA PRO A 322 10.59 9.23 -23.43
C PRO A 322 11.55 10.03 -22.53
N LEU A 323 12.55 9.33 -21.97
CA LEU A 323 13.64 9.95 -21.24
C LEU A 323 14.61 10.62 -22.22
N GLU A 324 14.91 11.90 -22.02
CA GLU A 324 15.92 12.64 -22.74
C GLU A 324 17.14 12.83 -21.81
N LEU A 325 18.23 12.14 -22.08
CA LEU A 325 19.40 12.14 -21.20
C LEU A 325 20.56 12.87 -21.88
N PRO A 326 21.03 14.01 -21.34
CA PRO A 326 22.23 14.65 -21.81
C PRO A 326 23.45 13.73 -21.67
N ALA A 327 24.22 13.54 -22.73
CA ALA A 327 25.42 12.71 -22.73
C ALA A 327 26.42 13.10 -21.62
N SER A 328 26.44 14.37 -21.24
CA SER A 328 27.28 14.89 -20.16
C SER A 328 27.03 14.23 -18.79
N LEU A 329 25.80 13.75 -18.55
CA LEU A 329 25.50 13.03 -17.30
C LEU A 329 26.17 11.65 -17.29
N LEU A 330 26.29 11.01 -18.43
CA LEU A 330 27.00 9.74 -18.59
C LEU A 330 28.52 9.96 -18.54
N ILE A 331 29.05 10.87 -19.37
CA ILE A 331 30.50 11.07 -19.57
C ILE A 331 31.16 11.67 -18.31
N PHE A 332 30.59 12.75 -17.77
CA PHE A 332 31.28 13.56 -16.75
C PHE A 332 30.82 13.27 -15.32
N LYS A 333 29.62 12.69 -15.15
CA LYS A 333 29.11 12.32 -13.84
C LYS A 333 29.01 10.83 -13.62
N ASN A 334 29.18 10.00 -14.67
CA ASN A 334 29.05 8.55 -14.60
C ASN A 334 27.73 8.12 -13.91
N ILE A 335 26.61 8.80 -14.24
CA ILE A 335 25.30 8.48 -13.67
C ILE A 335 24.84 7.11 -14.19
N ASN A 336 24.42 6.25 -13.28
CA ASN A 336 23.81 4.97 -13.62
C ASN A 336 22.28 5.16 -13.83
N PHE A 337 21.79 4.88 -15.05
CA PHE A 337 20.37 4.89 -15.38
C PHE A 337 19.85 3.46 -15.44
N THR A 338 18.90 3.14 -14.60
CA THR A 338 18.34 1.78 -14.49
C THR A 338 16.83 1.80 -14.30
N GLY A 339 16.18 0.67 -14.48
CA GLY A 339 14.75 0.47 -14.19
C GLY A 339 14.54 -0.37 -12.95
N PHE A 340 13.40 -0.19 -12.30
CA PHE A 340 12.91 -1.07 -11.24
C PHE A 340 11.45 -1.44 -11.47
N TRP A 341 11.18 -2.73 -11.46
CA TRP A 341 9.84 -3.27 -11.61
C TRP A 341 9.57 -4.25 -10.46
N VAL A 342 8.79 -3.81 -9.47
CA VAL A 342 8.52 -4.54 -8.23
C VAL A 342 7.88 -5.91 -8.47
N SER A 343 7.03 -6.06 -9.48
CA SER A 343 6.41 -7.35 -9.81
C SER A 343 7.46 -8.38 -10.22
N SER A 344 8.31 -8.04 -11.21
CA SER A 344 9.41 -8.92 -11.65
C SER A 344 10.43 -9.18 -10.54
N TRP A 345 10.70 -8.19 -9.71
CA TRP A 345 11.58 -8.36 -8.55
C TRP A 345 10.96 -9.33 -7.53
N SER A 346 9.68 -9.17 -7.20
CA SER A 346 8.95 -10.02 -6.24
C SER A 346 8.92 -11.48 -6.65
N ASP A 347 8.71 -11.75 -7.95
CA ASP A 347 8.67 -13.11 -8.50
C ASP A 347 10.03 -13.81 -8.39
N LYS A 348 11.13 -13.05 -8.51
CA LYS A 348 12.50 -13.56 -8.40
C LYS A 348 13.00 -13.68 -6.95
N HIS A 349 12.42 -12.89 -6.03
CA HIS A 349 12.90 -12.77 -4.65
C HIS A 349 11.76 -12.86 -3.62
N PRO A 350 10.97 -13.96 -3.60
CA PRO A 350 9.80 -14.10 -2.75
C PRO A 350 10.10 -13.96 -1.25
N ASP A 351 11.25 -14.48 -0.79
CA ASP A 351 11.64 -14.40 0.62
C ASP A 351 12.02 -12.96 1.01
N GLN A 352 12.70 -12.24 0.12
CA GLN A 352 13.01 -10.83 0.36
C GLN A 352 11.74 -9.97 0.30
N LYS A 353 10.76 -10.33 -0.53
CA LYS A 353 9.44 -9.69 -0.53
C LYS A 353 8.78 -9.83 0.84
N LYS A 354 8.73 -11.05 1.39
CA LYS A 354 8.18 -11.32 2.73
C LYS A 354 8.86 -10.45 3.77
N GLN A 355 10.20 -10.48 3.82
CA GLN A 355 10.99 -9.66 4.75
C GLN A 355 10.70 -8.17 4.59
N THR A 356 10.63 -7.65 3.37
CA THR A 356 10.33 -6.24 3.09
C THR A 356 8.95 -5.85 3.61
N VAL A 357 7.95 -6.70 3.39
CA VAL A 357 6.59 -6.49 3.91
C VAL A 357 6.59 -6.47 5.43
N ASP A 358 7.24 -7.43 6.08
CA ASP A 358 7.31 -7.54 7.54
C ASP A 358 8.00 -6.33 8.17
N ASP A 359 9.09 -5.84 7.55
CA ASP A 359 9.81 -4.66 8.02
C ASP A 359 8.94 -3.40 7.94
N ILE A 360 8.20 -3.21 6.84
CA ILE A 360 7.31 -2.06 6.68
C ILE A 360 6.15 -2.14 7.67
N LEU A 361 5.52 -3.31 7.83
CA LEU A 361 4.43 -3.51 8.78
C LEU A 361 4.89 -3.33 10.23
N ARG A 362 6.13 -3.71 10.55
CA ARG A 362 6.73 -3.42 11.86
C ARG A 362 6.89 -1.92 12.11
N LEU A 363 7.30 -1.13 11.09
CA LEU A 363 7.35 0.32 11.19
C LEU A 363 5.95 0.93 11.32
N THR A 364 4.95 0.37 10.63
CA THR A 364 3.55 0.81 10.71
C THR A 364 3.01 0.63 12.12
N ARG A 365 3.19 -0.55 12.74
CA ARG A 365 2.79 -0.81 14.14
C ARG A 365 3.49 0.11 15.13
N ALA A 366 4.74 0.45 14.87
CA ALA A 366 5.50 1.39 15.71
C ALA A 366 5.09 2.87 15.51
N GLY A 367 4.10 3.17 14.65
CA GLY A 367 3.68 4.55 14.33
C GLY A 367 4.71 5.33 13.50
N LYS A 368 5.73 4.66 12.99
CA LYS A 368 6.84 5.27 12.23
C LYS A 368 6.57 5.34 10.73
N PHE A 369 5.64 4.53 10.24
CA PHE A 369 5.16 4.54 8.87
C PHE A 369 3.65 4.77 8.87
N LYS A 370 3.23 5.93 8.38
CA LYS A 370 1.84 6.37 8.33
C LYS A 370 1.15 5.92 7.05
N ASP A 371 -0.15 5.77 7.12
CA ASP A 371 -1.01 5.43 5.98
C ASP A 371 -0.97 6.53 4.91
N ILE A 372 -1.18 6.11 3.67
CA ILE A 372 -1.39 7.05 2.56
C ILE A 372 -2.86 7.51 2.55
N PRO A 373 -3.16 8.71 2.04
CA PRO A 373 -4.54 9.12 1.80
C PRO A 373 -5.22 8.16 0.83
N VAL A 374 -6.43 7.70 1.18
CA VAL A 374 -7.21 6.76 0.38
C VAL A 374 -8.59 7.28 0.07
N GLN A 375 -9.17 6.82 -1.03
CA GLN A 375 -10.57 6.94 -1.39
C GLN A 375 -11.15 5.53 -1.37
N GLU A 376 -11.88 5.23 -0.32
CA GLU A 376 -12.51 3.93 -0.16
C GLU A 376 -13.72 3.79 -1.09
N CYS A 377 -13.74 2.68 -1.81
CA CYS A 377 -14.91 2.21 -2.55
C CYS A 377 -15.42 0.94 -1.85
N LYS A 378 -16.52 1.08 -1.12
CA LYS A 378 -17.14 -0.07 -0.45
C LYS A 378 -17.68 -1.05 -1.47
N TRP A 379 -17.34 -2.32 -1.27
CA TRP A 379 -17.82 -3.42 -2.10
C TRP A 379 -18.57 -4.41 -1.22
N ASP A 380 -19.89 -4.25 -1.21
CA ASP A 380 -20.82 -5.15 -0.56
C ASP A 380 -21.51 -6.07 -1.58
N ARG A 381 -22.34 -7.00 -1.11
CA ARG A 381 -23.04 -7.96 -1.95
C ARG A 381 -23.80 -7.32 -3.11
N ASP A 382 -24.41 -6.17 -2.88
CA ASP A 382 -25.30 -5.51 -3.82
C ASP A 382 -24.68 -4.26 -4.48
N THR A 383 -23.36 -4.09 -4.34
CA THR A 383 -22.66 -2.97 -4.97
C THR A 383 -22.76 -3.07 -6.49
N ASP A 384 -23.21 -1.99 -7.11
CA ASP A 384 -23.35 -1.86 -8.55
C ASP A 384 -21.99 -1.83 -9.25
N VAL A 385 -21.92 -2.46 -10.42
CA VAL A 385 -20.68 -2.54 -11.23
C VAL A 385 -20.17 -1.17 -11.66
N ASP A 386 -21.06 -0.20 -11.90
CA ASP A 386 -20.67 1.13 -12.36
C ASP A 386 -19.98 1.94 -11.27
N ILE A 387 -20.31 1.70 -9.99
CA ILE A 387 -19.57 2.25 -8.85
C ILE A 387 -18.12 1.71 -8.85
N LEU A 388 -17.97 0.41 -9.05
CA LEU A 388 -16.66 -0.24 -9.08
C LEU A 388 -15.82 0.22 -10.29
N ARG A 389 -16.43 0.30 -11.48
CA ARG A 389 -15.80 0.83 -12.69
C ARG A 389 -15.34 2.27 -12.53
N SER A 390 -16.18 3.12 -11.94
CA SER A 390 -15.87 4.53 -11.68
C SER A 390 -14.68 4.69 -10.74
N ALA A 391 -14.57 3.83 -9.71
CA ALA A 391 -13.42 3.81 -8.82
C ALA A 391 -12.11 3.46 -9.56
N VAL A 392 -12.17 2.52 -10.52
CA VAL A 392 -11.03 2.13 -11.36
C VAL A 392 -10.66 3.25 -12.33
N GLN A 393 -11.65 3.77 -13.07
CA GLN A 393 -11.46 4.82 -14.08
C GLN A 393 -10.78 6.06 -13.52
N GLY A 394 -11.18 6.48 -12.33
CA GLY A 394 -10.58 7.63 -11.68
C GLY A 394 -9.08 7.48 -11.34
N THR A 395 -8.50 6.28 -11.42
CA THR A 395 -7.09 6.05 -10.99
C THR A 395 -6.07 6.71 -11.93
N LEU A 396 -6.36 6.85 -13.22
CA LEU A 396 -5.48 7.52 -14.19
C LEU A 396 -5.75 9.03 -14.29
N GLY A 397 -6.86 9.54 -13.77
CA GLY A 397 -7.12 10.97 -13.64
C GLY A 397 -6.14 11.61 -12.66
N GLY A 398 -5.38 12.61 -13.07
CA GLY A 398 -4.47 13.33 -12.17
C GLY A 398 -5.20 14.04 -11.02
N PHE A 399 -4.47 14.48 -9.99
CA PHE A 399 -4.99 15.31 -8.90
C PHE A 399 -6.01 14.64 -7.94
N ARG A 400 -5.94 13.33 -7.76
CA ARG A 400 -6.78 12.65 -6.78
C ARG A 400 -6.39 13.02 -5.34
N ALA A 401 -7.41 13.11 -4.48
CA ALA A 401 -7.22 13.34 -3.05
C ALA A 401 -6.61 12.12 -2.33
N GLY A 402 -6.68 10.92 -2.94
CA GLY A 402 -6.14 9.69 -2.35
C GLY A 402 -6.13 8.52 -3.33
N LYS A 403 -5.51 7.41 -2.91
CA LYS A 403 -5.47 6.15 -3.64
C LYS A 403 -6.83 5.46 -3.57
N GLY A 404 -7.37 5.04 -4.73
CA GLY A 404 -8.58 4.20 -4.76
C GLY A 404 -8.32 2.83 -4.11
N VAL A 405 -9.23 2.41 -3.25
CA VAL A 405 -9.15 1.10 -2.57
C VAL A 405 -10.54 0.48 -2.48
N PHE A 406 -10.69 -0.75 -2.95
CA PHE A 406 -11.87 -1.54 -2.64
C PHE A 406 -11.79 -2.05 -1.21
N VAL A 407 -12.84 -1.77 -0.43
CA VAL A 407 -13.02 -2.26 0.94
C VAL A 407 -14.21 -3.21 0.94
N PHE A 408 -13.92 -4.49 1.13
CA PHE A 408 -14.93 -5.53 1.08
C PHE A 408 -15.68 -5.63 2.41
N GLY A 409 -16.99 -5.42 2.36
CA GLY A 409 -17.88 -5.46 3.49
C GLY A 409 -18.57 -6.82 3.66
N GLU A 410 -19.89 -6.83 3.76
CA GLU A 410 -20.70 -8.05 3.79
C GLU A 410 -20.82 -8.65 2.37
N THR A 411 -19.95 -9.62 2.06
CA THR A 411 -19.87 -10.26 0.75
C THR A 411 -20.14 -11.75 0.82
#